data_03c5fa64fffbc8aaf9a23733df660240
#
_entry.id   03c5fa64fffbc8aaf9a23733df660240
#
_cell.length_a   1.000
_cell.length_b   1.000
_cell.length_c   1.000
_cell.angle_alpha   90.00
_cell.angle_beta   90.00
_cell.angle_gamma   90.00
#
_symmetry.space_group_name_H-M   'P 1'
#
loop_
_entity.id
_entity.type
_entity.pdbx_description
1 polymer ?
#
loop_
_entity_poly.entity_id
_entity_poly.type
_entity_poly.pdbx_seq_one_letter_code
_entity_poly.pdbx_strand_id
1 'polypeptide(L)'
;DAQESRGLGDVYKRQVMSAVTDPNRIKKDDLGNPDICMVAYYHNLFTNPEEYTTVCEECRAGKRGCVACKKQLAKNINEFLNPIREKRKYYEDRPELVDEILMNGTKKAQQIAKQTMKKVKKAMKLDYFEKE
;
A
#
# COMPACT_ATOMS: atom_id res chain seq x y z
N ASP A 1 16.46 -3.65 13.53
CA ASP A 1 15.18 -3.71 12.79
C ASP A 1 14.18 -2.62 13.20
N ALA A 2 14.12 -2.19 14.47
CA ALA A 2 13.29 -1.05 14.89
C ALA A 2 13.77 0.31 14.34
N GLN A 3 14.98 0.38 13.83
CA GLN A 3 15.59 1.56 13.23
C GLN A 3 15.14 1.78 11.78
N GLU A 4 14.79 0.69 11.06
CA GLU A 4 14.24 0.76 9.70
C GLU A 4 12.83 1.36 9.65
N SER A 5 11.99 1.11 10.65
CA SER A 5 10.62 1.63 10.66
C SER A 5 10.54 3.15 10.90
N ARG A 6 11.53 3.76 11.60
CA ARG A 6 11.63 5.22 11.76
C ARG A 6 12.16 5.90 10.49
N GLY A 7 12.99 5.21 9.69
CA GLY A 7 13.55 5.71 8.44
C GLY A 7 12.57 5.71 7.26
N LEU A 8 11.55 4.84 7.27
CA LEU A 8 10.61 4.72 6.16
C LEU A 8 9.81 6.01 5.91
N GLY A 9 9.36 6.71 6.96
CA GLY A 9 8.66 7.98 6.81
C GLY A 9 9.50 9.07 6.13
N ASP A 10 10.78 9.14 6.47
CA ASP A 10 11.73 10.10 5.87
C ASP A 10 12.15 9.67 4.45
N VAL A 11 12.24 8.36 4.18
CA VAL A 11 12.53 7.83 2.84
C VAL A 11 11.42 8.20 1.86
N TYR A 12 10.15 7.97 2.20
CA TYR A 12 9.02 8.37 1.36
C TYR A 12 8.96 9.88 1.13
N LYS A 13 9.20 10.67 2.17
CA LYS A 13 9.24 12.12 2.05
C LYS A 13 10.33 12.56 1.07
N ARG A 14 11.53 11.98 1.12
CA ARG A 14 12.61 12.25 0.17
C ARG A 14 12.21 11.81 -1.24
N GLN A 15 11.66 10.62 -1.41
CA GLN A 15 11.22 10.10 -2.70
C GLN A 15 10.13 10.99 -3.32
N VAL A 16 9.12 11.40 -2.55
CA VAL A 16 8.08 12.31 -3.03
C VAL A 16 8.68 13.68 -3.38
N MET A 17 9.62 14.20 -2.59
CA MET A 17 10.28 15.47 -2.88
C MET A 17 11.18 15.42 -4.12
N SER A 18 11.76 14.26 -4.46
CA SER A 18 12.55 14.04 -5.67
C SER A 18 11.72 13.64 -6.89
N ALA A 19 10.43 13.34 -6.73
CA ALA A 19 9.57 12.92 -7.83
C ALA A 19 9.50 13.97 -8.94
N VAL A 20 9.49 13.49 -10.18
CA VAL A 20 9.41 14.37 -11.36
C VAL A 20 8.03 14.99 -11.44
N THR A 21 7.98 16.30 -11.61
CA THR A 21 6.77 17.08 -11.90
C THR A 21 6.70 17.36 -13.39
N ASP A 22 5.76 18.21 -13.82
CA ASP A 22 5.71 18.69 -15.20
C ASP A 22 7.05 19.33 -15.62
N PRO A 23 7.76 18.78 -16.61
CA PRO A 23 9.07 19.30 -17.06
C PRO A 23 8.98 20.69 -17.71
N ASN A 24 7.80 21.08 -18.17
CA ASN A 24 7.60 22.39 -18.80
C ASN A 24 7.43 23.52 -17.76
N ARG A 25 7.24 23.14 -16.50
CA ARG A 25 7.04 24.09 -15.41
C ARG A 25 8.37 24.42 -14.72
N ILE A 26 8.94 25.59 -15.05
CA ILE A 26 10.23 26.04 -14.54
C ILE A 26 10.03 26.99 -13.35
N LYS A 27 9.08 27.92 -13.45
CA LYS A 27 8.78 28.91 -12.41
C LYS A 27 7.60 28.49 -11.58
N LYS A 28 7.47 29.08 -10.38
CA LYS A 28 6.38 28.78 -9.45
C LYS A 28 5.01 29.13 -10.03
N ASP A 29 4.94 30.18 -10.82
CA ASP A 29 3.71 30.76 -11.35
C ASP A 29 3.38 30.25 -12.76
N ASP A 30 4.24 29.40 -13.35
CA ASP A 30 3.96 28.75 -14.63
C ASP A 30 2.73 27.85 -14.51
N LEU A 31 1.92 27.83 -15.58
CA LEU A 31 0.80 26.90 -15.69
C LEU A 31 1.33 25.46 -15.69
N GLY A 32 0.75 24.60 -14.88
CA GLY A 32 1.15 23.21 -14.81
C GLY A 32 0.17 22.29 -15.55
N ASN A 33 0.69 21.14 -16.00
CA ASN A 33 -0.11 20.08 -16.58
C ASN A 33 -0.14 18.87 -15.62
N PRO A 34 -1.25 18.66 -14.85
CA PRO A 34 -1.39 17.51 -13.96
C PRO A 34 -1.35 16.17 -14.68
N ASP A 35 -1.75 16.12 -15.96
CA ASP A 35 -1.93 14.87 -16.71
C ASP A 35 -0.59 14.18 -17.02
N ILE A 36 0.52 14.94 -17.06
CA ILE A 36 1.88 14.42 -17.25
C ILE A 36 2.73 14.45 -15.97
N CYS A 37 2.14 14.92 -14.86
CA CYS A 37 2.84 15.09 -13.60
C CYS A 37 2.73 13.84 -12.72
N MET A 38 3.87 13.20 -12.40
CA MET A 38 3.90 12.03 -11.53
C MET A 38 3.31 12.31 -10.14
N VAL A 39 3.52 13.51 -9.60
CA VAL A 39 2.98 13.92 -8.29
C VAL A 39 1.46 14.01 -8.34
N ALA A 40 0.88 14.51 -9.43
CA ALA A 40 -0.57 14.55 -9.60
C ALA A 40 -1.17 13.13 -9.73
N TYR A 41 -0.48 12.24 -10.44
CA TYR A 41 -0.87 10.82 -10.49
C TYR A 41 -0.97 10.18 -9.10
N TYR A 42 0.02 10.40 -8.23
CA TYR A 42 -0.04 9.90 -6.86
C TYR A 42 -1.08 10.63 -6.00
N HIS A 43 -1.35 11.90 -6.23
CA HIS A 43 -2.46 12.59 -5.59
C HIS A 43 -3.81 11.92 -5.91
N ASN A 44 -4.01 11.48 -7.13
CA ASN A 44 -5.23 10.75 -7.52
C ASN A 44 -5.42 9.44 -6.74
N LEU A 45 -4.34 8.81 -6.26
CA LEU A 45 -4.39 7.56 -5.50
C LEU A 45 -4.55 7.76 -3.98
N PHE A 46 -3.97 8.84 -3.43
CA PHE A 46 -3.82 9.02 -1.99
C PHE A 46 -4.53 10.26 -1.43
N THR A 47 -5.24 11.00 -2.28
CA THR A 47 -5.98 12.20 -1.88
C THR A 47 -7.46 11.98 -2.16
N ASN A 48 -8.34 12.54 -1.35
CA ASN A 48 -9.77 12.44 -1.64
C ASN A 48 -10.13 13.15 -2.96
N PRO A 49 -11.20 12.75 -3.67
CA PRO A 49 -11.51 13.25 -5.01
C PRO A 49 -11.74 14.77 -5.08
N GLU A 50 -12.34 15.36 -4.05
CA GLU A 50 -12.62 16.80 -4.01
C GLU A 50 -11.32 17.61 -3.90
N GLU A 51 -10.45 17.19 -3.00
CA GLU A 51 -9.14 17.82 -2.80
C GLU A 51 -8.25 17.61 -4.03
N TYR A 52 -8.29 16.43 -4.66
CA TYR A 52 -7.56 16.16 -5.90
C TYR A 52 -8.00 17.09 -7.04
N THR A 53 -9.29 17.31 -7.18
CA THR A 53 -9.84 18.27 -8.18
C THR A 53 -9.26 19.67 -7.94
N THR A 54 -9.29 20.13 -6.70
CA THR A 54 -8.71 21.43 -6.31
C THR A 54 -7.20 21.49 -6.62
N VAL A 55 -6.45 20.43 -6.31
CA VAL A 55 -5.01 20.34 -6.62
C VAL A 55 -4.77 20.50 -8.13
N CYS A 56 -5.57 19.87 -8.97
CA CYS A 56 -5.45 19.94 -10.43
C CYS A 56 -5.81 21.33 -10.95
N GLU A 57 -6.88 21.94 -10.47
CA GLU A 57 -7.32 23.28 -10.87
C GLU A 57 -6.28 24.34 -10.50
N GLU A 58 -5.79 24.32 -9.27
CA GLU A 58 -4.74 25.23 -8.80
C GLU A 58 -3.43 25.06 -9.59
N CYS A 59 -3.09 23.81 -9.95
CA CYS A 59 -1.92 23.50 -10.74
C CYS A 59 -2.04 24.09 -12.15
N ARG A 60 -3.17 23.86 -12.82
CA ARG A 60 -3.45 24.43 -14.16
C ARG A 60 -3.48 25.94 -14.17
N ALA A 61 -3.93 26.56 -13.07
CA ALA A 61 -3.99 28.00 -12.89
C ALA A 61 -2.63 28.64 -12.47
N GLY A 62 -1.56 27.85 -12.27
CA GLY A 62 -0.28 28.37 -11.77
C GLY A 62 -0.29 28.84 -10.31
N LYS A 63 -1.37 28.59 -9.57
CA LYS A 63 -1.55 29.05 -8.19
C LYS A 63 -0.87 28.16 -7.15
N ARG A 64 -0.53 26.92 -7.51
CA ARG A 64 0.03 25.93 -6.59
C ARG A 64 1.49 25.64 -6.91
N GLY A 65 2.40 25.86 -5.96
CA GLY A 65 3.80 25.51 -6.11
C GLY A 65 4.06 23.99 -5.97
N CYS A 66 4.95 23.43 -6.80
CA CYS A 66 5.26 21.99 -6.79
C CYS A 66 5.77 21.48 -5.44
N VAL A 67 6.53 22.28 -4.70
CA VAL A 67 7.03 21.92 -3.36
C VAL A 67 5.89 21.78 -2.36
N ALA A 68 4.91 22.69 -2.36
CA ALA A 68 3.74 22.62 -1.50
C ALA A 68 2.88 21.38 -1.86
N CYS A 69 2.68 21.14 -3.14
CA CYS A 69 1.99 19.96 -3.66
C CYS A 69 2.64 18.65 -3.17
N LYS A 70 3.95 18.52 -3.30
CA LYS A 70 4.71 17.36 -2.81
C LYS A 70 4.62 17.16 -1.31
N LYS A 71 4.67 18.24 -0.52
CA LYS A 71 4.51 18.18 0.94
C LYS A 71 3.13 17.67 1.33
N GLN A 72 2.09 18.14 0.66
CA GLN A 72 0.72 17.66 0.90
C GLN A 72 0.57 16.18 0.51
N LEU A 73 1.08 15.77 -0.66
CA LEU A 73 1.08 14.36 -1.04
C LEU A 73 1.78 13.49 0.01
N ALA A 74 2.94 13.89 0.49
CA ALA A 74 3.67 13.14 1.51
C ALA A 74 2.86 12.99 2.82
N LYS A 75 2.10 14.03 3.20
CA LYS A 75 1.18 13.98 4.34
C LYS A 75 0.07 12.95 4.09
N ASN A 76 -0.62 13.03 2.96
CA ASN A 76 -1.73 12.14 2.62
C ASN A 76 -1.28 10.67 2.53
N ILE A 77 -0.11 10.39 1.93
CA ILE A 77 0.49 9.04 1.92
C ILE A 77 0.75 8.55 3.35
N ASN A 78 1.29 9.38 4.22
CA ASN A 78 1.54 8.98 5.60
C ASN A 78 0.25 8.69 6.36
N GLU A 79 -0.77 9.50 6.21
CA GLU A 79 -2.09 9.28 6.81
C GLU A 79 -2.71 7.96 6.34
N PHE A 80 -2.61 7.66 5.05
CA PHE A 80 -3.07 6.39 4.48
C PHE A 80 -2.30 5.17 5.03
N LEU A 81 -0.99 5.30 5.21
CA LEU A 81 -0.13 4.20 5.65
C LEU A 81 -0.11 3.99 7.17
N ASN A 82 -0.48 5.00 7.97
CA ASN A 82 -0.40 4.92 9.43
C ASN A 82 -1.16 3.73 10.01
N PRO A 83 -2.44 3.45 9.67
CA PRO A 83 -3.16 2.30 10.23
C PRO A 83 -2.52 0.96 9.83
N ILE A 84 -1.88 0.89 8.66
CA ILE A 84 -1.16 -0.32 8.21
C ILE A 84 0.11 -0.52 9.06
N ARG A 85 0.85 0.56 9.32
CA ARG A 85 2.06 0.54 10.16
C ARG A 85 1.74 0.18 11.61
N GLU A 86 0.63 0.69 12.16
CA GLU A 86 0.17 0.34 13.50
C GLU A 86 -0.16 -1.15 13.61
N LYS A 87 -0.88 -1.71 12.64
CA LYS A 87 -1.17 -3.15 12.58
C LYS A 87 0.12 -3.97 12.42
N ARG A 88 1.04 -3.54 11.57
CA ARG A 88 2.32 -4.21 11.40
C ARG A 88 3.08 -4.25 12.71
N LYS A 89 3.23 -3.11 13.38
CA LYS A 89 3.89 -3.02 14.68
C LYS A 89 3.22 -3.90 15.74
N TYR A 90 1.88 -3.95 15.75
CA TYR A 90 1.14 -4.82 16.66
C TYR A 90 1.55 -6.28 16.53
N TYR A 91 1.77 -6.78 15.31
CA TYR A 91 2.19 -8.16 15.07
C TYR A 91 3.71 -8.35 15.26
N GLU A 92 4.53 -7.35 14.91
CA GLU A 92 5.98 -7.38 15.15
C GLU A 92 6.31 -7.49 16.65
N ASP A 93 5.53 -6.83 17.49
CA ASP A 93 5.66 -6.89 18.96
C ASP A 93 5.13 -8.20 19.56
N ARG A 94 4.48 -9.08 18.75
CA ARG A 94 3.83 -10.33 19.20
C ARG A 94 4.09 -11.49 18.23
N PRO A 95 5.34 -11.94 18.09
CA PRO A 95 5.69 -13.01 17.16
C PRO A 95 4.97 -14.32 17.50
N GLU A 96 4.74 -14.63 18.80
CA GLU A 96 4.03 -15.83 19.21
C GLU A 96 2.57 -15.85 18.71
N LEU A 97 1.91 -14.69 18.67
CA LEU A 97 0.56 -14.57 18.10
C LEU A 97 0.54 -14.86 16.61
N VAL A 98 1.58 -14.43 15.89
CA VAL A 98 1.70 -14.70 14.44
C VAL A 98 1.88 -16.21 14.22
N ASP A 99 2.74 -16.86 14.99
CA ASP A 99 2.96 -18.30 14.94
C ASP A 99 1.68 -19.08 15.27
N GLU A 100 0.92 -18.66 16.29
CA GLU A 100 -0.37 -19.27 16.63
C GLU A 100 -1.38 -19.15 15.48
N ILE A 101 -1.50 -17.98 14.85
CA ILE A 101 -2.39 -17.76 13.71
C ILE A 101 -2.00 -18.67 12.54
N LEU A 102 -0.70 -18.76 12.23
CA LEU A 102 -0.18 -19.61 11.16
C LEU A 102 -0.44 -21.09 11.43
N MET A 103 -0.17 -21.55 12.66
CA MET A 103 -0.40 -22.94 13.06
C MET A 103 -1.89 -23.32 13.01
N ASN A 104 -2.76 -22.45 13.48
CA ASN A 104 -4.20 -22.70 13.45
C ASN A 104 -4.75 -22.67 12.03
N GLY A 105 -4.29 -21.74 11.19
CA GLY A 105 -4.60 -21.68 9.77
C GLY A 105 -4.14 -22.93 9.02
N THR A 106 -2.91 -23.38 9.27
CA THR A 106 -2.34 -24.60 8.68
C THR A 106 -3.14 -25.84 9.06
N LYS A 107 -3.52 -26.00 10.33
CA LYS A 107 -4.36 -27.12 10.77
C LYS A 107 -5.71 -27.16 10.05
N LYS A 108 -6.37 -25.99 9.91
CA LYS A 108 -7.65 -25.88 9.16
C LYS A 108 -7.47 -26.25 7.69
N ALA A 109 -6.43 -25.72 7.04
CA ALA A 109 -6.13 -26.02 5.64
C ALA A 109 -5.85 -27.52 5.43
N GLN A 110 -5.07 -28.13 6.32
CA GLN A 110 -4.79 -29.57 6.28
C GLN A 110 -6.05 -30.42 6.43
N GLN A 111 -6.98 -30.04 7.31
CA GLN A 111 -8.25 -30.75 7.47
C GLN A 111 -9.08 -30.73 6.18
N ILE A 112 -9.21 -29.55 5.56
CA ILE A 112 -9.94 -29.39 4.28
C ILE A 112 -9.24 -30.17 3.17
N ALA A 113 -7.92 -30.08 3.07
CA ALA A 113 -7.13 -30.80 2.07
C ALA A 113 -7.29 -32.34 2.22
N LYS A 114 -7.21 -32.85 3.46
CA LYS A 114 -7.43 -34.30 3.74
C LYS A 114 -8.82 -34.75 3.30
N GLN A 115 -9.86 -33.96 3.61
CA GLN A 115 -11.23 -34.31 3.19
C GLN A 115 -11.37 -34.31 1.66
N THR A 116 -10.79 -33.32 0.98
CA THR A 116 -10.80 -33.25 -0.47
C THR A 116 -10.04 -34.42 -1.08
N MET A 117 -8.84 -34.72 -0.58
CA MET A 117 -8.03 -35.83 -1.07
C MET A 117 -8.71 -37.20 -0.82
N LYS A 118 -9.43 -37.36 0.30
CA LYS A 118 -10.24 -38.58 0.53
C LYS A 118 -11.31 -38.76 -0.56
N LYS A 119 -12.02 -37.69 -0.91
CA LYS A 119 -13.02 -37.72 -2.00
C LYS A 119 -12.36 -38.04 -3.34
N VAL A 120 -11.22 -37.42 -3.66
CA VAL A 120 -10.49 -37.66 -4.90
C VAL A 120 -10.03 -39.10 -4.99
N LYS A 121 -9.37 -39.62 -3.95
CA LYS A 121 -8.92 -41.03 -3.93
C LYS A 121 -10.09 -42.01 -4.12
N LYS A 122 -11.22 -41.76 -3.42
CA LYS A 122 -12.42 -42.60 -3.60
C LYS A 122 -12.96 -42.57 -5.03
N ALA A 123 -13.04 -41.38 -5.62
CA ALA A 123 -13.51 -41.23 -7.01
C ALA A 123 -12.58 -41.90 -8.03
N MET A 124 -11.27 -41.88 -7.76
CA MET A 124 -10.25 -42.52 -8.59
C MET A 124 -10.06 -44.00 -8.27
N LYS A 125 -10.75 -44.57 -7.29
CA LYS A 125 -10.56 -45.95 -6.77
C LYS A 125 -9.14 -46.22 -6.31
N LEU A 126 -8.51 -45.25 -5.64
CA LEU A 126 -7.15 -45.32 -5.09
C LEU A 126 -7.15 -45.38 -3.55
N ASP A 127 -8.24 -45.83 -2.97
CA ASP A 127 -8.47 -45.90 -1.52
C ASP A 127 -8.28 -47.35 -0.97
N TYR A 128 -7.36 -48.10 -1.60
CA TYR A 128 -7.12 -49.54 -1.33
C TYR A 128 -6.82 -49.90 0.14
N PHE A 129 -6.29 -48.94 0.92
CA PHE A 129 -5.88 -49.18 2.31
C PHE A 129 -6.72 -48.43 3.33
N GLU A 130 -7.66 -47.63 2.87
CA GLU A 130 -8.61 -46.91 3.77
C GLU A 130 -9.77 -47.89 4.05
N LYS A 131 -9.64 -48.69 5.14
CA LYS A 131 -10.76 -49.44 5.66
C LYS A 131 -11.75 -48.48 6.31
N GLU A 132 -13.05 -48.66 6.02
CA GLU A 132 -14.15 -47.89 6.61
C GLU A 132 -14.13 -47.92 8.14
#